data_9b15f89fc9174bed6db0954ca308a1ef
#
_entry.id   9b15f89fc9174bed6db0954ca308a1ef
#
_cell.length_a   1.000
_cell.length_b   1.000
_cell.length_c   1.000
_cell.angle_alpha   90.00
_cell.angle_beta   90.00
_cell.angle_gamma   90.00
#
_symmetry.space_group_name_H-M   'P 1'
#
loop_
_entity.id
_entity.type
_entity.pdbx_description
1 polymer ?
#
loop_
_entity_poly.entity_id
_entity_poly.type
_entity_poly.pdbx_seq_one_letter_code
_entity_poly.pdbx_strand_id
1 'polypeptide(L)'
;MIFFFLPDLIYLLDLLDLLVKNSSPVAVMSIFFLVRACISASAAISFIAVGAPATGPCVEFSDRLPNVKRAVCDAAQLQPSAGKSVKGQTLWVRDVKPLNPNLRVLIVGAIHGDEPSSAAVALHWIGLALDAPVDTPQTVHWRFVPVLNPDGVLAQPPRRVNANGVDLNRNFPTPNWDRDADAYWQRRTGKDPRRWPGPKPLSEPESQFLQQQMESFKPDLIVSIHAPYGVLDFDGPSVPPSRLGRLYLDQLGIFPGSLGNYGGVHKGVPVVTIELPNAMRTPLDSEMRQMWLDLLRWTAERIGAQPGKLPRAP
;
A
#
# COMPACT_ATOMS: atom_id res chain seq x y z
N MET A 1 7.93 -24.17 14.07
CA MET A 1 7.72 -25.62 14.30
C MET A 1 9.08 -26.22 14.61
N ILE A 2 9.40 -26.33 15.91
CA ILE A 2 10.67 -26.92 16.36
C ILE A 2 10.45 -28.43 16.34
N PHE A 3 11.04 -29.11 15.38
CA PHE A 3 11.11 -30.56 15.38
C PHE A 3 12.19 -30.97 16.40
N PHE A 4 11.77 -31.41 17.60
CA PHE A 4 12.63 -32.25 18.40
C PHE A 4 12.76 -33.58 17.65
N PHE A 5 13.94 -33.92 17.24
CA PHE A 5 14.22 -35.20 16.59
C PHE A 5 13.96 -36.31 17.60
N LEU A 6 13.20 -37.35 17.19
CA LEU A 6 12.95 -38.58 17.95
C LEU A 6 14.20 -39.16 18.65
N PRO A 7 15.43 -39.05 18.10
CA PRO A 7 16.65 -39.50 18.76
C PRO A 7 16.95 -38.89 20.12
N ASP A 8 16.62 -37.58 20.30
CA ASP A 8 16.95 -36.87 21.54
C ASP A 8 16.06 -37.29 22.71
N LEU A 9 14.84 -37.73 22.45
CA LEU A 9 13.90 -38.20 23.46
C LEU A 9 14.31 -39.59 23.97
N ILE A 10 14.83 -40.45 23.10
CA ILE A 10 15.32 -41.80 23.46
C ILE A 10 16.56 -41.66 24.35
N TYR A 11 17.50 -40.78 23.99
CA TYR A 11 18.69 -40.52 24.82
C TYR A 11 18.36 -39.99 26.21
N LEU A 12 17.33 -39.16 26.34
CA LEU A 12 16.87 -38.60 27.62
C LEU A 12 16.24 -39.69 28.51
N LEU A 13 15.49 -40.61 27.92
CA LEU A 13 14.87 -41.74 28.62
C LEU A 13 15.93 -42.75 29.11
N ASP A 14 16.93 -43.04 28.30
CA ASP A 14 18.04 -43.94 28.67
C ASP A 14 18.89 -43.33 29.80
N LEU A 15 19.14 -42.02 29.79
CA LEU A 15 19.86 -41.31 30.85
C LEU A 15 19.09 -41.31 32.15
N LEU A 16 17.77 -41.13 32.12
CA LEU A 16 16.88 -41.23 33.29
C LEU A 16 16.88 -42.64 33.89
N ASP A 17 16.84 -43.66 33.07
CA ASP A 17 16.87 -45.08 33.52
C ASP A 17 18.20 -45.42 34.21
N LEU A 18 19.30 -44.87 33.70
CA LEU A 18 20.65 -45.05 34.29
C LEU A 18 20.79 -44.30 35.64
N LEU A 19 20.20 -43.14 35.78
CA LEU A 19 20.18 -42.37 37.01
C LEU A 19 19.32 -43.01 38.09
N VAL A 20 18.19 -43.58 37.75
CA VAL A 20 17.29 -44.28 38.68
C VAL A 20 17.91 -45.60 39.19
N LYS A 21 18.62 -46.36 38.35
CA LYS A 21 19.23 -47.63 38.72
C LYS A 21 20.44 -47.47 39.67
N ASN A 22 21.10 -46.33 39.67
CA ASN A 22 22.31 -46.09 40.47
C ASN A 22 22.11 -45.17 41.70
N SER A 23 20.84 -44.80 42.01
CA SER A 23 20.52 -43.87 43.09
C SER A 23 19.88 -44.54 44.31
N SER A 24 20.12 -44.03 45.49
CA SER A 24 19.48 -44.52 46.73
C SER A 24 17.96 -44.20 46.70
N PRO A 25 17.12 -44.97 47.46
CA PRO A 25 15.66 -44.76 47.46
C PRO A 25 15.22 -43.35 47.78
N VAL A 26 16.00 -42.58 48.59
CA VAL A 26 15.72 -41.19 48.94
C VAL A 26 16.03 -40.27 47.77
N ALA A 27 17.06 -40.54 46.99
CA ALA A 27 17.44 -39.76 45.83
C ALA A 27 16.42 -39.95 44.65
N VAL A 28 15.88 -41.13 44.51
CA VAL A 28 14.84 -41.41 43.50
C VAL A 28 13.55 -40.63 43.78
N MET A 29 13.15 -40.54 45.06
CA MET A 29 11.97 -39.73 45.42
C MET A 29 12.15 -38.23 45.16
N SER A 30 13.37 -37.72 45.31
CA SER A 30 13.72 -36.31 45.02
C SER A 30 13.72 -36.01 43.53
N ILE A 31 14.15 -36.97 42.70
CA ILE A 31 14.12 -36.86 41.22
C ILE A 31 12.69 -36.84 40.71
N PHE A 32 11.80 -37.67 41.26
CA PHE A 32 10.39 -37.67 40.90
C PHE A 32 9.67 -36.36 41.30
N PHE A 33 10.04 -35.74 42.44
CA PHE A 33 9.51 -34.44 42.84
C PHE A 33 9.97 -33.31 41.94
N LEU A 34 11.21 -33.29 41.50
CA LEU A 34 11.79 -32.31 40.58
C LEU A 34 11.17 -32.42 39.17
N VAL A 35 10.99 -33.64 38.68
CA VAL A 35 10.36 -33.87 37.37
C VAL A 35 8.88 -33.47 37.40
N ARG A 36 8.15 -33.75 38.49
CA ARG A 36 6.76 -33.27 38.62
C ARG A 36 6.66 -31.72 38.73
N ALA A 37 7.61 -31.06 39.40
CA ALA A 37 7.66 -29.61 39.49
C ALA A 37 7.95 -28.97 38.10
N CYS A 38 8.78 -29.57 37.27
CA CYS A 38 9.03 -29.11 35.90
C CYS A 38 7.85 -29.31 34.97
N ILE A 39 7.07 -30.40 35.13
CA ILE A 39 5.88 -30.66 34.30
C ILE A 39 4.72 -29.73 34.69
N SER A 40 4.58 -29.34 35.96
CA SER A 40 3.53 -28.38 36.39
C SER A 40 3.84 -26.93 36.05
N ALA A 41 5.10 -26.56 35.79
CA ALA A 41 5.48 -25.23 35.34
C ALA A 41 5.32 -25.02 33.82
N SER A 42 5.17 -26.11 33.05
CA SER A 42 5.06 -26.07 31.58
C SER A 42 3.64 -25.97 31.04
N ALA A 43 2.62 -25.89 31.88
CA ALA A 43 1.21 -25.88 31.47
C ALA A 43 0.63 -24.48 31.15
N ALA A 44 1.48 -23.44 31.08
CA ALA A 44 1.11 -22.16 30.50
C ALA A 44 1.72 -22.01 29.10
N ILE A 45 1.48 -22.98 28.21
CA ILE A 45 1.64 -22.77 26.77
C ILE A 45 0.51 -21.83 26.37
N SER A 46 0.79 -20.53 26.35
CA SER A 46 -0.04 -19.58 25.63
C SER A 46 -0.11 -20.07 24.19
N PHE A 47 -1.22 -20.65 23.79
CA PHE A 47 -1.58 -20.81 22.39
C PHE A 47 -1.62 -19.38 21.81
N ILE A 48 -0.50 -18.89 21.31
CA ILE A 48 -0.52 -17.84 20.31
C ILE A 48 -1.30 -18.50 19.17
N ALA A 49 -2.56 -18.13 19.04
CA ALA A 49 -3.33 -18.45 17.85
C ALA A 49 -2.51 -17.90 16.68
N VAL A 50 -1.76 -18.77 16.03
CA VAL A 50 -1.20 -18.50 14.71
C VAL A 50 -2.44 -18.36 13.85
N GLY A 51 -2.89 -17.10 13.69
CA GLY A 51 -3.95 -16.79 12.75
C GLY A 51 -3.56 -17.45 11.43
N ALA A 52 -4.52 -18.12 10.79
CA ALA A 52 -4.32 -18.67 9.45
C ALA A 52 -3.60 -17.60 8.63
N PRO A 53 -2.59 -17.93 7.83
CA PRO A 53 -1.90 -16.95 7.01
C PRO A 53 -2.99 -16.20 6.25
N ALA A 54 -3.08 -14.88 6.46
CA ALA A 54 -4.05 -14.05 5.77
C ALA A 54 -3.84 -14.34 4.28
N THR A 55 -4.82 -14.98 3.65
CA THR A 55 -4.76 -15.23 2.21
C THR A 55 -4.59 -13.85 1.58
N GLY A 56 -3.46 -13.63 0.89
CA GLY A 56 -3.15 -12.34 0.32
C GLY A 56 -4.25 -11.90 -0.66
N PRO A 57 -4.33 -10.63 -1.04
CA PRO A 57 -5.43 -10.09 -1.84
C PRO A 57 -5.47 -10.61 -3.27
N CYS A 58 -4.46 -11.39 -3.66
CA CYS A 58 -4.20 -11.71 -5.07
C CYS A 58 -5.22 -12.65 -5.71
N VAL A 59 -6.01 -13.40 -4.93
CA VAL A 59 -7.16 -14.13 -5.49
C VAL A 59 -8.17 -13.13 -6.04
N GLU A 60 -8.64 -12.22 -5.20
CA GLU A 60 -9.66 -11.24 -5.56
C GLU A 60 -9.15 -10.24 -6.60
N PHE A 61 -7.90 -9.79 -6.46
CA PHE A 61 -7.32 -8.82 -7.39
C PHE A 61 -7.11 -9.40 -8.79
N SER A 62 -6.68 -10.67 -8.92
CA SER A 62 -6.55 -11.29 -10.24
C SER A 62 -7.90 -11.50 -10.95
N ASP A 63 -8.99 -11.63 -10.19
CA ASP A 63 -10.32 -11.77 -10.76
C ASP A 63 -10.96 -10.42 -11.15
N ARG A 64 -10.48 -9.31 -10.56
CA ARG A 64 -11.12 -7.99 -10.71
C ARG A 64 -10.31 -6.99 -11.50
N LEU A 65 -8.98 -7.09 -11.47
CA LEU A 65 -8.12 -6.10 -12.10
C LEU A 65 -7.76 -6.54 -13.53
N PRO A 66 -7.88 -5.66 -14.51
CA PRO A 66 -7.56 -5.99 -15.90
C PRO A 66 -6.06 -6.27 -16.05
N ASN A 67 -5.69 -7.27 -16.85
CA ASN A 67 -4.30 -7.64 -17.12
C ASN A 67 -3.46 -7.98 -15.87
N VAL A 68 -4.09 -8.36 -14.76
CA VAL A 68 -3.41 -8.79 -13.54
C VAL A 68 -3.63 -10.28 -13.36
N LYS A 69 -2.69 -11.10 -13.85
CA LYS A 69 -2.64 -12.52 -13.54
C LYS A 69 -2.23 -12.71 -12.08
N ARG A 70 -2.64 -13.83 -11.48
CA ARG A 70 -2.27 -14.19 -10.11
C ARG A 70 -0.77 -14.06 -9.86
N ALA A 71 0.07 -14.54 -10.79
CA ALA A 71 1.52 -14.47 -10.68
C ALA A 71 2.05 -13.03 -10.61
N VAL A 72 1.45 -12.07 -11.33
CA VAL A 72 1.83 -10.64 -11.27
C VAL A 72 1.56 -10.07 -9.88
N CYS A 73 0.40 -10.39 -9.33
CA CYS A 73 0.03 -9.92 -8.00
C CYS A 73 0.88 -10.58 -6.90
N ASP A 74 1.11 -11.89 -6.99
CA ASP A 74 1.94 -12.62 -6.01
C ASP A 74 3.40 -12.12 -6.04
N ALA A 75 3.94 -11.82 -7.22
CA ALA A 75 5.28 -11.25 -7.38
C ALA A 75 5.40 -9.83 -6.77
N ALA A 76 4.32 -9.07 -6.68
CA ALA A 76 4.31 -7.77 -6.02
C ALA A 76 4.55 -7.87 -4.50
N GLN A 77 4.35 -9.06 -3.88
CA GLN A 77 4.59 -9.33 -2.46
C GLN A 77 3.97 -8.25 -1.56
N LEU A 78 2.69 -7.97 -1.77
CA LEU A 78 1.96 -6.97 -0.99
C LEU A 78 1.97 -7.32 0.50
N GLN A 79 2.16 -6.31 1.34
CA GLN A 79 2.16 -6.43 2.79
C GLN A 79 0.88 -5.85 3.37
N PRO A 80 0.24 -6.51 4.35
CA PRO A 80 -0.92 -5.95 5.02
C PRO A 80 -0.50 -4.74 5.85
N SER A 81 -1.25 -3.64 5.72
CA SER A 81 -1.12 -2.51 6.62
C SER A 81 -2.12 -2.63 7.79
N ALA A 82 -2.02 -1.73 8.78
CA ALA A 82 -3.03 -1.60 9.82
C ALA A 82 -4.34 -0.97 9.30
N GLY A 83 -4.28 -0.32 8.12
CA GLY A 83 -5.44 0.34 7.51
C GLY A 83 -6.50 -0.65 7.04
N LYS A 84 -7.75 -0.24 7.23
CA LYS A 84 -8.93 -1.00 6.79
C LYS A 84 -9.86 -0.07 6.01
N SER A 85 -10.59 -0.64 5.05
CA SER A 85 -11.71 0.03 4.41
C SER A 85 -12.94 0.06 5.32
N VAL A 86 -14.00 0.75 4.89
CA VAL A 86 -15.29 0.77 5.59
C VAL A 86 -15.82 -0.64 5.85
N LYS A 87 -15.67 -1.58 4.92
CA LYS A 87 -16.10 -2.98 5.07
C LYS A 87 -15.06 -3.87 5.75
N GLY A 88 -13.97 -3.29 6.29
CA GLY A 88 -12.93 -4.05 6.98
C GLY A 88 -11.90 -4.73 6.07
N GLN A 89 -11.92 -4.47 4.75
CA GLN A 89 -10.90 -4.95 3.82
C GLN A 89 -9.54 -4.37 4.19
N THR A 90 -8.50 -5.20 4.15
CA THR A 90 -7.13 -4.74 4.43
C THR A 90 -6.64 -3.81 3.33
N LEU A 91 -6.05 -2.68 3.70
CA LEU A 91 -5.34 -1.82 2.77
C LEU A 91 -3.89 -2.33 2.64
N TRP A 92 -3.53 -2.73 1.43
CA TRP A 92 -2.26 -3.37 1.15
C TRP A 92 -1.23 -2.38 0.64
N VAL A 93 0.01 -2.56 1.06
CA VAL A 93 1.13 -1.71 0.67
C VAL A 93 2.30 -2.54 0.16
N ARG A 94 3.17 -1.90 -0.63
CA ARG A 94 4.48 -2.44 -0.98
C ARG A 94 5.53 -1.34 -0.91
N ASP A 95 6.57 -1.58 -0.12
CA ASP A 95 7.77 -0.77 -0.12
C ASP A 95 8.86 -1.45 -0.99
N VAL A 96 9.45 -0.67 -1.90
CA VAL A 96 10.67 -1.04 -2.62
C VAL A 96 11.71 -0.03 -2.22
N LYS A 97 12.59 -0.43 -1.28
CA LYS A 97 13.53 0.48 -0.62
C LYS A 97 14.97 0.07 -0.91
N PRO A 98 15.78 0.94 -1.54
CA PRO A 98 17.23 0.76 -1.65
C PRO A 98 17.93 1.01 -0.32
N LEU A 99 19.23 0.68 -0.22
CA LEU A 99 20.02 0.87 0.99
C LEU A 99 20.07 2.32 1.45
N ASN A 100 20.28 3.26 0.54
CA ASN A 100 20.43 4.69 0.84
C ASN A 100 19.50 5.56 -0.02
N PRO A 101 18.18 5.57 0.25
CA PRO A 101 17.26 6.38 -0.52
C PRO A 101 17.42 7.87 -0.19
N ASN A 102 17.50 8.71 -1.22
CA ASN A 102 17.47 10.17 -1.11
C ASN A 102 16.10 10.76 -1.47
N LEU A 103 15.24 9.99 -2.13
CA LEU A 103 13.89 10.38 -2.50
C LEU A 103 12.86 9.35 -2.01
N ARG A 104 11.65 9.82 -1.75
CA ARG A 104 10.49 9.02 -1.37
C ARG A 104 9.34 9.32 -2.32
N VAL A 105 8.84 8.31 -2.99
CA VAL A 105 7.70 8.45 -3.91
C VAL A 105 6.56 7.55 -3.45
N LEU A 106 5.40 8.15 -3.26
CA LEU A 106 4.16 7.45 -2.91
C LEU A 106 3.32 7.28 -4.17
N ILE A 107 3.02 6.04 -4.55
CA ILE A 107 2.17 5.72 -5.70
C ILE A 107 0.84 5.16 -5.19
N VAL A 108 -0.26 5.75 -5.67
CA VAL A 108 -1.62 5.40 -5.27
C VAL A 108 -2.41 5.00 -6.51
N GLY A 109 -3.00 3.80 -6.48
CA GLY A 109 -3.96 3.33 -7.47
C GLY A 109 -5.35 3.15 -6.87
N ALA A 110 -6.34 3.08 -7.72
CA ALA A 110 -7.75 2.84 -7.39
C ALA A 110 -8.26 3.60 -6.16
N ILE A 111 -8.03 4.92 -6.11
CA ILE A 111 -8.77 5.82 -5.21
C ILE A 111 -10.27 5.82 -5.61
N HIS A 112 -10.55 5.65 -6.90
CA HIS A 112 -11.87 5.35 -7.43
C HIS A 112 -11.95 3.86 -7.80
N GLY A 113 -12.93 3.16 -7.25
CA GLY A 113 -13.02 1.71 -7.44
C GLY A 113 -13.48 1.30 -8.85
N ASP A 114 -14.13 2.18 -9.59
CA ASP A 114 -14.52 1.94 -10.99
C ASP A 114 -13.42 2.27 -12.03
N GLU A 115 -12.20 2.48 -11.54
CA GLU A 115 -10.98 2.69 -12.34
C GLU A 115 -9.95 1.55 -12.10
N PRO A 116 -10.31 0.25 -12.25
CA PRO A 116 -9.43 -0.87 -11.89
C PRO A 116 -8.13 -0.93 -12.71
N SER A 117 -8.07 -0.28 -13.88
CA SER A 117 -6.84 -0.16 -14.67
C SER A 117 -5.74 0.60 -13.91
N SER A 118 -6.10 1.55 -13.05
CA SER A 118 -5.16 2.32 -12.24
C SER A 118 -4.44 1.44 -11.19
N ALA A 119 -5.18 0.53 -10.55
CA ALA A 119 -4.62 -0.46 -9.65
C ALA A 119 -3.71 -1.45 -10.38
N ALA A 120 -4.15 -1.89 -11.57
CA ALA A 120 -3.38 -2.81 -12.39
C ALA A 120 -2.04 -2.22 -12.82
N VAL A 121 -2.00 -0.95 -13.26
CA VAL A 121 -0.75 -0.25 -13.60
C VAL A 121 0.16 -0.14 -12.37
N ALA A 122 -0.39 0.20 -11.19
CA ALA A 122 0.40 0.26 -9.96
C ALA A 122 1.04 -1.10 -9.63
N LEU A 123 0.32 -2.23 -9.79
CA LEU A 123 0.86 -3.58 -9.59
C LEU A 123 1.95 -3.93 -10.60
N HIS A 124 1.77 -3.61 -11.88
CA HIS A 124 2.81 -3.80 -12.90
C HIS A 124 4.07 -2.97 -12.59
N TRP A 125 3.90 -1.76 -12.09
CA TRP A 125 5.03 -0.89 -11.73
C TRP A 125 5.77 -1.36 -10.48
N ILE A 126 5.14 -2.07 -9.56
CA ILE A 126 5.86 -2.77 -8.48
C ILE A 126 6.86 -3.75 -9.08
N GLY A 127 6.46 -4.54 -10.08
CA GLY A 127 7.37 -5.45 -10.79
C GLY A 127 8.56 -4.70 -11.42
N LEU A 128 8.30 -3.60 -12.13
CA LEU A 128 9.36 -2.79 -12.74
C LEU A 128 10.31 -2.17 -11.69
N ALA A 129 9.80 -1.81 -10.52
CA ALA A 129 10.62 -1.28 -9.43
C ALA A 129 11.49 -2.36 -8.77
N LEU A 130 10.99 -3.61 -8.70
CA LEU A 130 11.73 -4.76 -8.17
C LEU A 130 12.79 -5.28 -9.15
N ASP A 131 12.52 -5.22 -10.45
CA ASP A 131 13.40 -5.69 -11.52
C ASP A 131 14.49 -4.68 -11.91
N ALA A 132 14.57 -3.54 -11.23
CA ALA A 132 15.60 -2.54 -11.51
C ALA A 132 16.99 -3.16 -11.33
N PRO A 133 17.93 -2.97 -12.30
CA PRO A 133 19.28 -3.53 -12.23
C PRO A 133 19.99 -3.14 -10.93
N VAL A 134 20.67 -4.11 -10.31
CA VAL A 134 21.39 -3.92 -9.02
C VAL A 134 22.46 -2.84 -9.13
N ASP A 135 23.05 -2.68 -10.31
CA ASP A 135 24.12 -1.71 -10.61
C ASP A 135 23.59 -0.29 -10.90
N THR A 136 22.28 -0.11 -11.01
CA THR A 136 21.70 1.23 -11.14
C THR A 136 21.60 1.84 -9.75
N PRO A 137 22.18 3.04 -9.51
CA PRO A 137 22.01 3.72 -8.23
C PRO A 137 20.52 3.94 -7.95
N GLN A 138 19.92 3.04 -7.19
CA GLN A 138 18.54 3.21 -6.75
C GLN A 138 18.54 4.26 -5.66
N THR A 139 18.01 5.41 -5.98
CA THR A 139 17.94 6.55 -5.05
C THR A 139 16.54 6.77 -4.50
N VAL A 140 15.55 6.05 -5.02
CA VAL A 140 14.15 6.26 -4.70
C VAL A 140 13.61 5.13 -3.83
N HIS A 141 13.07 5.47 -2.67
CA HIS A 141 12.19 4.60 -1.89
C HIS A 141 10.77 4.74 -2.41
N TRP A 142 10.30 3.71 -3.07
CA TRP A 142 8.93 3.62 -3.58
C TRP A 142 8.02 3.02 -2.53
N ARG A 143 6.90 3.68 -2.23
CA ARG A 143 5.77 3.09 -1.51
C ARG A 143 4.57 3.05 -2.42
N PHE A 144 4.00 1.87 -2.60
CA PHE A 144 2.81 1.64 -3.40
C PHE A 144 1.61 1.34 -2.49
N VAL A 145 0.49 1.97 -2.80
CA VAL A 145 -0.85 1.62 -2.32
C VAL A 145 -1.68 1.31 -3.57
N PRO A 146 -1.61 0.07 -4.11
CA PRO A 146 -2.18 -0.21 -5.43
C PRO A 146 -3.71 -0.14 -5.46
N VAL A 147 -4.39 -0.40 -4.35
CA VAL A 147 -5.84 -0.34 -4.23
C VAL A 147 -6.21 0.41 -2.96
N LEU A 148 -6.50 1.70 -3.07
CA LEU A 148 -6.91 2.51 -1.93
C LEU A 148 -8.37 2.27 -1.55
N ASN A 149 -9.25 2.01 -2.54
CA ASN A 149 -10.68 1.76 -2.36
C ASN A 149 -11.06 0.32 -2.71
N PRO A 150 -10.69 -0.67 -1.89
CA PRO A 150 -11.01 -2.07 -2.18
C PRO A 150 -12.52 -2.34 -2.19
N ASP A 151 -13.30 -1.64 -1.36
CA ASP A 151 -14.75 -1.80 -1.34
C ASP A 151 -15.40 -1.38 -2.66
N GLY A 152 -14.88 -0.35 -3.30
CA GLY A 152 -15.33 0.09 -4.61
C GLY A 152 -14.88 -0.82 -5.74
N VAL A 153 -13.60 -1.26 -5.72
CA VAL A 153 -13.04 -2.17 -6.74
C VAL A 153 -13.74 -3.53 -6.73
N LEU A 154 -13.98 -4.08 -5.54
CA LEU A 154 -14.56 -5.42 -5.37
C LEU A 154 -16.09 -5.43 -5.49
N ALA A 155 -16.73 -4.26 -5.55
CA ALA A 155 -18.17 -4.17 -5.79
C ALA A 155 -18.56 -4.73 -7.17
N GLN A 156 -19.82 -5.14 -7.30
CA GLN A 156 -20.39 -5.61 -8.57
C GLN A 156 -21.67 -4.85 -8.88
N PRO A 157 -21.65 -3.96 -9.88
CA PRO A 157 -20.48 -3.49 -10.65
C PRO A 157 -19.51 -2.66 -9.77
N PRO A 158 -18.25 -2.47 -10.21
CA PRO A 158 -17.29 -1.59 -9.53
C PRO A 158 -17.85 -0.18 -9.36
N ARG A 159 -17.51 0.49 -8.25
CA ARG A 159 -18.04 1.80 -7.89
C ARG A 159 -16.92 2.81 -7.67
N ARG A 160 -17.11 4.04 -8.15
CA ARG A 160 -16.19 5.15 -7.91
C ARG A 160 -15.96 5.39 -6.42
N VAL A 161 -17.06 5.50 -5.67
CA VAL A 161 -17.09 5.82 -4.26
C VAL A 161 -16.77 4.61 -3.37
N ASN A 162 -16.41 4.85 -2.12
CA ASN A 162 -16.24 3.78 -1.13
C ASN A 162 -17.59 3.19 -0.66
N ALA A 163 -17.59 2.34 0.36
CA ALA A 163 -18.81 1.69 0.83
C ALA A 163 -19.81 2.66 1.48
N ASN A 164 -19.37 3.80 1.99
CA ASN A 164 -20.23 4.87 2.51
C ASN A 164 -20.78 5.79 1.41
N GLY A 165 -20.42 5.58 0.14
CA GLY A 165 -20.85 6.42 -0.97
C GLY A 165 -20.06 7.72 -1.08
N VAL A 166 -18.88 7.81 -0.47
CA VAL A 166 -18.00 8.99 -0.50
C VAL A 166 -16.98 8.88 -1.63
N ASP A 167 -16.83 9.96 -2.40
CA ASP A 167 -15.72 10.16 -3.32
C ASP A 167 -14.45 10.46 -2.51
N LEU A 168 -13.57 9.46 -2.37
CA LEU A 168 -12.34 9.59 -1.58
C LEU A 168 -11.43 10.73 -2.09
N ASN A 169 -11.47 11.01 -3.41
CA ASN A 169 -10.73 12.12 -4.00
C ASN A 169 -11.46 13.48 -3.88
N ARG A 170 -12.38 13.58 -2.92
CA ARG A 170 -13.06 14.82 -2.46
C ARG A 170 -13.07 14.90 -0.93
N ASN A 171 -12.44 13.94 -0.24
CA ASN A 171 -12.53 13.79 1.21
C ASN A 171 -11.26 14.24 1.98
N PHE A 172 -10.24 14.80 1.28
CA PHE A 172 -9.03 15.32 1.95
C PHE A 172 -9.24 16.71 2.53
N PRO A 173 -8.55 17.07 3.64
CA PRO A 173 -8.74 18.34 4.36
C PRO A 173 -8.02 19.49 3.65
N THR A 174 -8.56 19.92 2.53
CA THR A 174 -8.09 21.12 1.83
C THR A 174 -8.55 22.39 2.58
N PRO A 175 -7.85 23.51 2.44
CA PRO A 175 -8.31 24.78 3.02
C PRO A 175 -9.74 25.10 2.63
N ASN A 176 -10.53 25.56 3.61
CA ASN A 176 -11.96 25.89 3.43
C ASN A 176 -12.84 24.73 2.93
N TRP A 177 -12.45 23.47 3.18
CA TRP A 177 -13.22 22.29 2.77
C TRP A 177 -14.69 22.39 3.19
N ASP A 178 -14.95 22.78 4.45
CA ASP A 178 -16.31 22.88 5.01
C ASP A 178 -17.21 23.86 4.24
N ARG A 179 -16.62 24.91 3.66
CA ARG A 179 -17.32 25.88 2.83
C ARG A 179 -17.45 25.42 1.38
N ASP A 180 -16.38 24.86 0.83
CA ASP A 180 -16.21 24.73 -0.62
C ASP A 180 -16.63 23.35 -1.15
N ALA A 181 -16.44 22.27 -0.38
CA ALA A 181 -16.67 20.91 -0.88
C ALA A 181 -18.15 20.64 -1.16
N ASP A 182 -19.02 20.94 -0.19
CA ASP A 182 -20.47 20.77 -0.36
C ASP A 182 -21.03 21.75 -1.40
N ALA A 183 -20.58 23.00 -1.39
CA ALA A 183 -20.97 24.00 -2.39
C ALA A 183 -20.57 23.59 -3.82
N TYR A 184 -19.36 23.03 -3.99
CA TYR A 184 -18.91 22.47 -5.26
C TYR A 184 -19.78 21.30 -5.69
N TRP A 185 -20.01 20.32 -4.79
CA TRP A 185 -20.86 19.17 -5.06
C TRP A 185 -22.27 19.57 -5.49
N GLN A 186 -22.89 20.50 -4.78
CA GLN A 186 -24.24 20.96 -5.11
C GLN A 186 -24.31 21.72 -6.44
N ARG A 187 -23.41 22.70 -6.63
CA ARG A 187 -23.54 23.69 -7.70
C ARG A 187 -22.84 23.28 -9.00
N ARG A 188 -21.71 22.57 -8.88
CA ARG A 188 -20.88 22.23 -10.04
C ARG A 188 -21.13 20.81 -10.53
N THR A 189 -21.54 19.90 -9.65
CA THR A 189 -21.82 18.52 -10.03
C THR A 189 -23.32 18.18 -10.08
N GLY A 190 -24.19 19.10 -9.68
CA GLY A 190 -25.64 18.85 -9.62
C GLY A 190 -26.02 17.79 -8.59
N LYS A 191 -25.23 17.64 -7.51
CA LYS A 191 -25.40 16.62 -6.48
C LYS A 191 -25.21 15.19 -7.02
N ASP A 192 -24.33 15.02 -8.02
CA ASP A 192 -23.93 13.69 -8.49
C ASP A 192 -23.47 12.83 -7.30
N PRO A 193 -24.15 11.73 -6.96
CA PRO A 193 -23.80 10.89 -5.82
C PRO A 193 -22.40 10.26 -5.96
N ARG A 194 -21.90 10.13 -7.17
CA ARG A 194 -20.54 9.65 -7.42
C ARG A 194 -19.45 10.65 -7.01
N ARG A 195 -19.82 11.90 -6.71
CA ARG A 195 -18.88 12.98 -6.37
C ARG A 195 -19.15 13.59 -5.00
N TRP A 196 -19.90 12.88 -4.16
CA TRP A 196 -20.18 13.34 -2.81
C TRP A 196 -18.91 13.34 -1.95
N PRO A 197 -18.56 14.48 -1.33
CA PRO A 197 -17.30 14.62 -0.59
C PRO A 197 -17.33 13.99 0.81
N GLY A 198 -18.48 13.46 1.25
CA GLY A 198 -18.68 12.97 2.61
C GLY A 198 -19.18 14.06 3.57
N PRO A 199 -19.47 13.70 4.83
CA PRO A 199 -20.04 14.62 5.83
C PRO A 199 -19.01 15.58 6.42
N LYS A 200 -17.74 15.26 6.35
CA LYS A 200 -16.60 16.08 6.82
C LYS A 200 -15.31 15.61 6.16
N PRO A 201 -14.26 16.45 6.13
CA PRO A 201 -12.97 16.00 5.63
C PRO A 201 -12.46 14.83 6.47
N LEU A 202 -11.82 13.86 5.82
CA LEU A 202 -11.32 12.63 6.46
C LEU A 202 -12.42 11.85 7.22
N SER A 203 -13.65 11.89 6.75
CA SER A 203 -14.70 11.03 7.30
C SER A 203 -14.45 9.55 7.04
N GLU A 204 -13.67 9.23 6.01
CA GLU A 204 -13.49 7.87 5.52
C GLU A 204 -12.17 7.25 5.99
N PRO A 205 -12.17 5.98 6.39
CA PRO A 205 -10.96 5.31 6.88
C PRO A 205 -9.87 5.21 5.80
N GLU A 206 -10.24 5.08 4.53
CA GLU A 206 -9.31 5.04 3.41
C GLU A 206 -8.59 6.40 3.21
N SER A 207 -9.32 7.51 3.34
CA SER A 207 -8.73 8.86 3.27
C SER A 207 -7.82 9.13 4.46
N GLN A 208 -8.23 8.73 5.66
CA GLN A 208 -7.40 8.81 6.87
C GLN A 208 -6.12 7.98 6.72
N PHE A 209 -6.25 6.77 6.19
CA PHE A 209 -5.09 5.91 5.94
C PHE A 209 -4.09 6.58 4.99
N LEU A 210 -4.56 7.11 3.85
CA LEU A 210 -3.66 7.75 2.89
C LEU A 210 -3.00 9.01 3.50
N GLN A 211 -3.73 9.81 4.26
CA GLN A 211 -3.15 10.93 5.01
C GLN A 211 -2.05 10.45 5.95
N GLN A 212 -2.29 9.40 6.74
CA GLN A 212 -1.27 8.82 7.64
C GLN A 212 -0.05 8.31 6.87
N GLN A 213 -0.25 7.72 5.65
CA GLN A 213 0.87 7.35 4.80
C GLN A 213 1.68 8.58 4.38
N MET A 214 1.03 9.67 3.99
CA MET A 214 1.72 10.92 3.65
C MET A 214 2.51 11.49 4.84
N GLU A 215 1.93 11.48 6.04
CA GLU A 215 2.55 12.02 7.26
C GLU A 215 3.73 11.18 7.76
N SER A 216 3.60 9.85 7.73
CA SER A 216 4.63 8.93 8.22
C SER A 216 5.75 8.69 7.21
N PHE A 217 5.40 8.50 5.94
CA PHE A 217 6.35 8.24 4.86
C PHE A 217 7.05 9.53 4.39
N LYS A 218 6.38 10.69 4.50
CA LYS A 218 6.87 12.01 4.07
C LYS A 218 7.37 11.98 2.62
N PRO A 219 6.51 11.71 1.64
CA PRO A 219 6.89 11.61 0.24
C PRO A 219 7.44 12.94 -0.28
N ASP A 220 8.39 12.88 -1.20
CA ASP A 220 8.88 14.01 -2.00
C ASP A 220 8.05 14.19 -3.26
N LEU A 221 7.31 13.16 -3.66
CA LEU A 221 6.42 13.11 -4.80
C LEU A 221 5.28 12.13 -4.52
N ILE A 222 4.08 12.49 -4.94
CA ILE A 222 2.92 11.59 -4.99
C ILE A 222 2.57 11.35 -6.45
N VAL A 223 2.30 10.10 -6.82
CA VAL A 223 1.74 9.73 -8.12
C VAL A 223 0.37 9.10 -7.88
N SER A 224 -0.67 9.75 -8.37
CA SER A 224 -2.06 9.29 -8.29
C SER A 224 -2.51 8.78 -9.65
N ILE A 225 -2.84 7.48 -9.73
CA ILE A 225 -3.22 6.86 -11.00
C ILE A 225 -4.75 6.76 -11.06
N HIS A 226 -5.31 7.30 -12.13
CA HIS A 226 -6.73 7.43 -12.43
C HIS A 226 -7.05 6.99 -13.86
N ALA A 227 -8.32 7.08 -14.23
CA ALA A 227 -8.87 6.92 -15.58
C ALA A 227 -10.24 7.64 -15.66
N PRO A 228 -10.81 8.00 -16.84
CA PRO A 228 -10.42 7.53 -18.16
C PRO A 228 -9.99 8.65 -19.14
N TYR A 229 -9.46 9.78 -18.71
CA TYR A 229 -9.31 10.98 -19.55
C TYR A 229 -8.14 10.95 -20.54
N GLY A 230 -7.15 10.09 -20.36
CA GLY A 230 -6.02 9.95 -21.29
C GLY A 230 -5.03 11.10 -21.25
N VAL A 231 -4.84 11.76 -20.11
CA VAL A 231 -3.97 12.93 -19.93
C VAL A 231 -3.14 12.83 -18.67
N LEU A 232 -2.23 13.80 -18.46
CA LEU A 232 -1.57 14.04 -17.19
C LEU A 232 -2.13 15.32 -16.58
N ASP A 233 -2.28 15.33 -15.26
CA ASP A 233 -2.51 16.52 -14.48
C ASP A 233 -1.42 16.66 -13.41
N PHE A 234 -1.19 17.86 -12.94
CA PHE A 234 -0.13 18.16 -11.99
C PHE A 234 -0.51 19.26 -11.03
N ASP A 235 -0.34 19.00 -9.74
CA ASP A 235 -0.48 19.97 -8.67
C ASP A 235 0.82 20.09 -7.88
N GLY A 236 1.25 21.33 -7.62
CA GLY A 236 2.40 21.56 -6.75
C GLY A 236 3.43 22.55 -7.28
N PRO A 237 4.52 22.77 -6.50
CA PRO A 237 5.47 23.85 -6.77
C PRO A 237 6.54 23.51 -7.83
N SER A 238 6.66 22.26 -8.25
CA SER A 238 7.69 21.82 -9.20
C SER A 238 7.26 22.05 -10.65
N VAL A 239 8.21 21.99 -11.58
CA VAL A 239 7.92 22.00 -13.02
C VAL A 239 7.26 20.67 -13.39
N PRO A 240 6.05 20.66 -13.94
CA PRO A 240 5.35 19.43 -14.29
C PRO A 240 6.05 18.60 -15.37
N PRO A 241 5.82 17.29 -15.44
CA PRO A 241 6.19 16.50 -16.60
C PRO A 241 5.33 16.93 -17.80
N SER A 242 5.97 17.23 -18.95
CA SER A 242 5.22 17.56 -20.17
C SER A 242 4.46 16.36 -20.74
N ARG A 243 4.99 15.15 -20.49
CA ARG A 243 4.39 13.88 -20.88
C ARG A 243 4.94 12.71 -20.07
N LEU A 244 4.17 11.63 -19.98
CA LEU A 244 4.61 10.29 -19.56
C LEU A 244 4.05 9.27 -20.59
N GLY A 245 4.94 8.61 -21.34
CA GLY A 245 4.54 7.79 -22.47
C GLY A 245 3.79 8.61 -23.52
N ARG A 246 2.52 8.26 -23.75
CA ARG A 246 1.63 8.95 -24.70
C ARG A 246 0.69 9.97 -24.02
N LEU A 247 0.74 10.08 -22.71
CA LEU A 247 -0.08 11.01 -21.95
C LEU A 247 0.63 12.37 -21.90
N TYR A 248 -0.07 13.41 -22.33
CA TYR A 248 0.43 14.79 -22.30
C TYR A 248 -0.21 15.56 -21.16
N LEU A 249 0.51 16.56 -20.67
CA LEU A 249 0.00 17.46 -19.63
C LEU A 249 -1.22 18.24 -20.16
N ASP A 250 -2.33 18.07 -19.44
CA ASP A 250 -3.56 18.85 -19.63
C ASP A 250 -4.22 19.01 -18.27
N GLN A 251 -4.19 20.22 -17.74
CA GLN A 251 -4.63 20.50 -16.37
C GLN A 251 -6.14 20.35 -16.22
N LEU A 252 -6.55 19.40 -15.40
CA LEU A 252 -7.97 19.13 -15.10
C LEU A 252 -8.55 20.12 -14.10
N GLY A 253 -7.69 20.77 -13.31
CA GLY A 253 -8.07 21.79 -12.34
C GLY A 253 -8.01 21.34 -10.88
N ILE A 254 -8.14 22.33 -10.00
CA ILE A 254 -8.04 22.14 -8.55
C ILE A 254 -9.43 21.97 -7.97
N PHE A 255 -9.64 20.86 -7.26
CA PHE A 255 -10.95 20.53 -6.69
C PHE A 255 -10.89 20.52 -5.15
N PRO A 256 -11.94 21.02 -4.45
CA PRO A 256 -12.03 20.88 -3.00
C PRO A 256 -11.96 19.40 -2.58
N GLY A 257 -11.11 19.11 -1.61
CA GLY A 257 -10.93 17.76 -1.08
C GLY A 257 -10.20 16.76 -1.97
N SER A 258 -9.66 17.16 -3.14
CA SER A 258 -8.85 16.26 -3.96
C SER A 258 -7.45 16.04 -3.37
N LEU A 259 -6.85 14.89 -3.71
CA LEU A 259 -5.47 14.57 -3.32
C LEU A 259 -4.47 15.56 -3.93
N GLY A 260 -4.68 15.97 -5.19
CA GLY A 260 -3.85 16.98 -5.87
C GLY A 260 -3.85 18.32 -5.13
N ASN A 261 -5.05 18.83 -4.80
CA ASN A 261 -5.17 20.05 -4.01
C ASN A 261 -4.55 19.90 -2.61
N TYR A 262 -4.86 18.82 -1.90
CA TYR A 262 -4.34 18.61 -0.56
C TYR A 262 -2.81 18.41 -0.56
N GLY A 263 -2.30 17.47 -1.34
CA GLY A 263 -0.86 17.16 -1.43
C GLY A 263 -0.06 18.26 -2.12
N GLY A 264 -0.48 18.62 -3.34
CA GLY A 264 0.25 19.52 -4.22
C GLY A 264 0.17 20.97 -3.79
N VAL A 265 -1.05 21.50 -3.67
CA VAL A 265 -1.26 22.93 -3.40
C VAL A 265 -1.09 23.23 -1.91
N HIS A 266 -1.74 22.46 -1.03
CA HIS A 266 -1.76 22.78 0.40
C HIS A 266 -0.50 22.30 1.14
N LYS A 267 -0.04 21.07 0.88
CA LYS A 267 1.16 20.51 1.57
C LYS A 267 2.46 20.78 0.83
N GLY A 268 2.41 21.29 -0.41
CA GLY A 268 3.60 21.56 -1.22
C GLY A 268 4.38 20.30 -1.64
N VAL A 269 3.75 19.13 -1.59
CA VAL A 269 4.29 17.89 -2.09
C VAL A 269 3.77 17.70 -3.51
N PRO A 270 4.62 17.74 -4.57
CA PRO A 270 4.16 17.57 -5.93
C PRO A 270 3.29 16.33 -6.11
N VAL A 271 2.17 16.48 -6.83
CA VAL A 271 1.27 15.37 -7.19
C VAL A 271 1.18 15.29 -8.70
N VAL A 272 1.65 14.19 -9.26
CA VAL A 272 1.41 13.83 -10.66
C VAL A 272 0.16 12.96 -10.70
N THR A 273 -0.88 13.43 -11.37
CA THR A 273 -2.08 12.65 -11.63
C THR A 273 -2.00 12.07 -13.03
N ILE A 274 -2.01 10.75 -13.13
CA ILE A 274 -2.02 10.01 -14.38
C ILE A 274 -3.47 9.60 -14.65
N GLU A 275 -4.05 10.14 -15.69
CA GLU A 275 -5.36 9.74 -16.20
C GLU A 275 -5.17 8.77 -17.36
N LEU A 276 -5.30 7.48 -17.10
CA LEU A 276 -5.24 6.46 -18.14
C LEU A 276 -6.39 6.63 -19.16
N PRO A 277 -6.23 6.22 -20.42
CA PRO A 277 -7.26 6.43 -21.43
C PRO A 277 -8.50 5.51 -21.28
N ASN A 278 -8.42 4.48 -20.42
CA ASN A 278 -9.53 3.54 -20.21
C ASN A 278 -9.54 3.01 -18.77
N ALA A 279 -10.69 3.09 -18.11
CA ALA A 279 -10.85 2.63 -16.74
C ALA A 279 -10.79 1.08 -16.59
N MET A 280 -11.24 0.35 -17.61
CA MET A 280 -11.42 -1.12 -17.59
C MET A 280 -10.33 -1.88 -18.35
N ARG A 281 -9.41 -1.21 -19.02
CA ARG A 281 -8.30 -1.81 -19.77
C ARG A 281 -7.02 -1.08 -19.49
N THR A 282 -5.96 -1.82 -19.20
CA THR A 282 -4.61 -1.25 -19.07
C THR A 282 -4.08 -0.83 -20.43
N PRO A 283 -3.16 0.14 -20.46
CA PRO A 283 -2.25 0.32 -21.60
C PRO A 283 -1.45 -0.99 -21.84
N LEU A 284 -0.81 -1.08 -23.01
CA LEU A 284 0.09 -2.19 -23.32
C LEU A 284 1.28 -2.20 -22.33
N ASP A 285 1.87 -3.36 -22.10
CA ASP A 285 3.03 -3.49 -21.20
C ASP A 285 4.19 -2.57 -21.61
N SER A 286 4.41 -2.40 -22.93
CA SER A 286 5.41 -1.45 -23.45
C SER A 286 5.08 0.01 -23.14
N GLU A 287 3.80 0.38 -23.14
CA GLU A 287 3.33 1.73 -22.80
C GLU A 287 3.45 1.99 -21.30
N MET A 288 3.07 1.01 -20.45
CA MET A 288 3.24 1.08 -19.00
C MET A 288 4.72 1.23 -18.63
N ARG A 289 5.60 0.46 -19.29
CA ARG A 289 7.06 0.58 -19.13
C ARG A 289 7.57 1.95 -19.58
N GLN A 290 7.09 2.48 -20.69
CA GLN A 290 7.52 3.80 -21.17
C GLN A 290 7.09 4.91 -20.20
N MET A 291 5.85 4.87 -19.69
CA MET A 291 5.39 5.82 -18.66
C MET A 291 6.27 5.75 -17.41
N TRP A 292 6.65 4.53 -16.99
CA TRP A 292 7.54 4.32 -15.85
C TRP A 292 8.93 4.93 -16.07
N LEU A 293 9.54 4.69 -17.23
CA LEU A 293 10.87 5.24 -17.57
C LEU A 293 10.85 6.77 -17.65
N ASP A 294 9.81 7.35 -18.21
CA ASP A 294 9.66 8.81 -18.29
C ASP A 294 9.45 9.41 -16.89
N LEU A 295 8.68 8.74 -16.02
CA LEU A 295 8.51 9.14 -14.62
C LEU A 295 9.83 9.09 -13.85
N LEU A 296 10.63 8.03 -14.02
CA LEU A 296 11.95 7.90 -13.39
C LEU A 296 12.86 9.06 -13.78
N ARG A 297 12.93 9.36 -15.09
CA ARG A 297 13.76 10.44 -15.63
C ARG A 297 13.34 11.79 -15.08
N TRP A 298 12.05 12.10 -15.18
CA TRP A 298 11.52 13.37 -14.68
C TRP A 298 11.71 13.51 -13.17
N THR A 299 11.49 12.46 -12.40
CA THR A 299 11.70 12.46 -10.94
C THR A 299 13.14 12.76 -10.58
N ALA A 300 14.09 12.14 -11.27
CA ALA A 300 15.52 12.40 -11.06
C ALA A 300 15.90 13.84 -11.38
N GLU A 301 15.42 14.38 -12.51
CA GLU A 301 15.75 15.72 -12.99
C GLU A 301 15.08 16.85 -12.20
N ARG A 302 13.85 16.64 -11.71
CA ARG A 302 13.02 17.74 -11.16
C ARG A 302 12.78 17.64 -9.67
N ILE A 303 12.73 16.44 -9.13
CA ILE A 303 12.49 16.20 -7.69
C ILE A 303 13.82 15.95 -6.97
N GLY A 304 14.70 15.14 -7.57
CA GLY A 304 16.02 14.80 -7.00
C GLY A 304 17.06 15.93 -7.07
N ALA A 305 16.99 16.77 -8.09
CA ALA A 305 17.96 17.84 -8.33
C ALA A 305 17.72 19.14 -7.54
N GLN A 306 16.74 19.18 -6.61
CA GLN A 306 16.47 20.38 -5.82
C GLN A 306 17.66 20.71 -4.90
N PRO A 307 18.26 21.95 -4.99
CA PRO A 307 19.35 22.36 -4.11
C PRO A 307 18.90 22.30 -2.63
N GLY A 308 19.69 21.63 -1.81
CA GLY A 308 19.44 21.58 -0.35
C GLY A 308 18.85 20.29 0.21
N LYS A 309 18.52 19.31 -0.62
CA LYS A 309 18.20 17.96 -0.13
C LYS A 309 19.49 17.21 0.20
N LEU A 310 20.00 17.40 1.43
CA LEU A 310 21.02 16.51 1.98
C LEU A 310 20.45 15.08 2.09
N PRO A 311 21.29 14.03 1.95
CA PRO A 311 20.88 12.67 2.24
C PRO A 311 20.23 12.62 3.61
N ARG A 312 18.99 12.12 3.69
CA ARG A 312 18.33 11.93 4.98
C ARG A 312 19.09 10.84 5.72
N ALA A 313 19.43 11.11 6.98
CA ALA A 313 20.01 10.10 7.85
C ALA A 313 19.14 8.84 7.89
N PRO A 314 19.74 7.65 8.04
CA PRO A 314 19.09 6.35 7.99
C PRO A 314 17.98 6.17 9.03
#